data_e5825db11fd09ba9d13112e8df84b5bc
#
_entry.id   e5825db11fd09ba9d13112e8df84b5bc
#
_cell.length_a   1.000
_cell.length_b   1.000
_cell.length_c   1.000
_cell.angle_alpha   90.00
_cell.angle_beta   90.00
_cell.angle_gamma   90.00
#
_symmetry.space_group_name_H-M   'P 1'
#
loop_
_entity.id
_entity.type
_entity.pdbx_description
1 polymer ?
#
loop_
_entity_poly.entity_id
_entity_poly.type
_entity_poly.pdbx_seq_one_letter_code
_entity_poly.pdbx_strand_id
1 'polypeptide(L)'
;MSYKKQLPNGNFYAVIFSSTKTENMEGYHAMDEKTMRLAAEQEGYLGYESVSNGNKSIFISYWENREAIERWAKNSVHIMAKNQAKQWYARYLSQVCLVENSRLFE
;
A
#
# COMPACT_ATOMS: atom_id res chain seq x y z
N MET A 1 6.42 11.09 -0.75
CA MET A 1 6.33 10.89 -2.20
C MET A 1 5.02 10.22 -2.57
N SER A 2 4.40 10.65 -3.64
CA SER A 2 3.15 10.08 -4.07
C SER A 2 3.13 9.87 -5.58
N TYR A 3 2.37 8.87 -5.99
CA TYR A 3 2.12 8.59 -7.39
C TYR A 3 0.72 8.03 -7.53
N LYS A 4 -0.02 8.56 -8.47
CA LYS A 4 -1.35 8.04 -8.74
C LYS A 4 -1.83 8.46 -10.12
N LYS A 5 -2.69 7.64 -10.68
CA LYS A 5 -3.46 8.01 -11.87
C LYS A 5 -4.59 8.93 -11.41
N GLN A 6 -5.28 9.52 -12.37
CA GLN A 6 -6.47 10.28 -12.03
C GLN A 6 -7.49 9.35 -11.37
N LEU A 7 -7.89 9.69 -10.15
CA LEU A 7 -8.83 8.86 -9.41
C LEU A 7 -10.27 9.13 -9.83
N PRO A 8 -11.12 8.11 -9.77
CA PRO A 8 -12.56 8.30 -9.98
C PRO A 8 -13.15 9.22 -8.90
N ASN A 9 -14.38 9.70 -9.13
CA ASN A 9 -15.07 10.54 -8.15
C ASN A 9 -15.63 9.75 -6.97
N GLY A 10 -15.62 8.46 -7.05
CA GLY A 10 -16.10 7.60 -5.97
C GLY A 10 -16.18 6.16 -6.44
N ASN A 11 -16.65 5.28 -5.55
CA ASN A 11 -16.82 3.85 -5.82
C ASN A 11 -15.52 3.16 -6.21
N PHE A 12 -14.44 3.55 -5.57
CA PHE A 12 -13.16 2.84 -5.65
C PHE A 12 -12.69 2.58 -4.22
N TYR A 13 -11.55 1.93 -4.08
CA TYR A 13 -11.11 1.47 -2.77
C TYR A 13 -9.74 2.03 -2.42
N ALA A 14 -9.53 2.20 -1.12
CA ALA A 14 -8.23 2.55 -0.57
C ALA A 14 -7.82 1.47 0.42
N VAL A 15 -6.56 1.05 0.34
CA VAL A 15 -5.97 0.21 1.38
C VAL A 15 -5.02 1.09 2.16
N ILE A 16 -5.31 1.26 3.45
CA ILE A 16 -4.49 2.09 4.32
C ILE A 16 -3.61 1.17 5.13
N PHE A 17 -2.30 1.35 4.98
CA PHE A 17 -1.30 0.58 5.70
C PHE A 17 -0.53 1.54 6.58
N SER A 18 -0.78 1.49 7.89
CA SER A 18 -0.05 2.30 8.85
C SER A 18 0.90 1.41 9.63
N SER A 19 2.11 1.89 9.85
CA SER A 19 3.14 1.04 10.44
C SER A 19 4.12 1.83 11.30
N THR A 20 4.74 1.10 12.23
CA THR A 20 5.90 1.56 12.96
C THR A 20 7.04 0.60 12.63
N LYS A 21 8.14 1.14 12.10
CA LYS A 21 9.27 0.31 11.67
C LYS A 21 10.22 0.05 12.82
N THR A 22 10.94 -1.06 12.71
CA THR A 22 12.02 -1.36 13.64
C THR A 22 13.29 -0.67 13.17
N GLU A 23 14.37 -0.78 13.96
CA GLU A 23 15.67 -0.29 13.54
C GLU A 23 16.35 -1.23 12.53
N ASN A 24 15.88 -2.47 12.44
CA ASN A 24 16.47 -3.46 11.55
C ASN A 24 15.82 -3.39 10.18
N MET A 25 16.33 -2.52 9.33
CA MET A 25 15.77 -2.27 8.01
C MET A 25 16.51 -2.98 6.88
N GLU A 26 17.36 -3.93 7.22
CA GLU A 26 18.11 -4.66 6.20
C GLU A 26 17.17 -5.35 5.22
N GLY A 27 17.37 -5.08 3.93
CA GLY A 27 16.57 -5.65 2.86
C GLY A 27 15.24 -4.95 2.63
N TYR A 28 14.86 -4.01 3.48
CA TYR A 28 13.57 -3.35 3.37
C TYR A 28 13.41 -2.60 2.04
N HIS A 29 14.38 -1.77 1.69
CA HIS A 29 14.26 -0.94 0.49
C HIS A 29 14.15 -1.76 -0.78
N ALA A 30 14.92 -2.84 -0.88
CA ALA A 30 14.86 -3.72 -2.04
C ALA A 30 13.50 -4.38 -2.16
N MET A 31 12.94 -4.85 -1.03
CA MET A 31 11.64 -5.50 -1.01
C MET A 31 10.53 -4.49 -1.28
N ASP A 32 10.62 -3.30 -0.69
CA ASP A 32 9.63 -2.25 -0.90
C ASP A 32 9.57 -1.87 -2.39
N GLU A 33 10.72 -1.65 -3.00
CA GLU A 33 10.80 -1.30 -4.42
C GLU A 33 10.20 -2.39 -5.30
N LYS A 34 10.52 -3.65 -5.01
CA LYS A 34 9.97 -4.78 -5.74
C LYS A 34 8.44 -4.86 -5.57
N THR A 35 7.96 -4.68 -4.36
CA THR A 35 6.54 -4.71 -4.05
C THR A 35 5.80 -3.62 -4.80
N MET A 36 6.35 -2.41 -4.80
CA MET A 36 5.73 -1.28 -5.51
C MET A 36 5.67 -1.54 -7.01
N ARG A 37 6.71 -2.12 -7.57
CA ARG A 37 6.77 -2.45 -8.98
C ARG A 37 5.70 -3.47 -9.35
N LEU A 38 5.55 -4.52 -8.53
CA LEU A 38 4.55 -5.54 -8.75
C LEU A 38 3.13 -4.99 -8.62
N ALA A 39 2.90 -4.11 -7.64
CA ALA A 39 1.60 -3.50 -7.44
C ALA A 39 1.19 -2.70 -8.67
N ALA A 40 2.11 -1.95 -9.24
CA ALA A 40 1.83 -1.10 -10.40
C ALA A 40 1.44 -1.92 -11.64
N GLU A 41 1.81 -3.19 -11.68
CA GLU A 41 1.47 -4.09 -12.78
C GLU A 41 0.11 -4.77 -12.60
N GLN A 42 -0.50 -4.63 -11.44
CA GLN A 42 -1.77 -5.32 -11.16
C GLN A 42 -2.94 -4.63 -11.84
N GLU A 43 -3.85 -5.44 -12.38
CA GLU A 43 -5.09 -4.92 -12.91
C GLU A 43 -5.90 -4.29 -11.80
N GLY A 44 -6.42 -3.10 -12.05
CA GLY A 44 -7.21 -2.37 -11.07
C GLY A 44 -6.42 -1.47 -10.14
N TYR A 45 -5.10 -1.46 -10.24
CA TYR A 45 -4.27 -0.55 -9.47
C TYR A 45 -4.43 0.89 -9.97
N LEU A 46 -4.67 1.83 -9.06
CA LEU A 46 -4.87 3.24 -9.42
C LEU A 46 -3.73 4.15 -8.96
N GLY A 47 -2.90 3.71 -8.03
CA GLY A 47 -1.80 4.51 -7.54
C GLY A 47 -1.66 4.46 -6.04
N TYR A 48 -0.83 5.35 -5.50
CA TYR A 48 -0.58 5.39 -4.07
C TYR A 48 -0.14 6.76 -3.60
N GLU A 49 -0.20 6.94 -2.29
CA GLU A 49 0.39 8.08 -1.60
C GLU A 49 1.00 7.57 -0.30
N SER A 50 2.09 8.18 0.12
CA SER A 50 2.68 7.80 1.40
C SER A 50 3.37 8.98 2.06
N VAL A 51 3.36 8.97 3.38
CA VAL A 51 4.10 9.93 4.20
C VAL A 51 4.76 9.18 5.34
N SER A 52 5.89 9.69 5.77
CA SER A 52 6.62 9.11 6.88
C SER A 52 7.13 10.21 7.80
N ASN A 53 7.17 9.89 9.09
CA ASN A 53 7.74 10.76 10.09
C ASN A 53 8.49 9.88 11.09
N GLY A 54 9.81 9.92 11.03
CA GLY A 54 10.63 9.00 11.82
C GLY A 54 10.37 7.57 11.40
N ASN A 55 10.07 6.71 12.38
CA ASN A 55 9.81 5.30 12.12
C ASN A 55 8.35 4.99 11.83
N LYS A 56 7.49 6.02 11.79
CA LYS A 56 6.08 5.84 11.51
C LYS A 56 5.76 6.23 10.08
N SER A 57 4.89 5.47 9.44
CA SER A 57 4.48 5.79 8.09
C SER A 57 3.03 5.40 7.85
N ILE A 58 2.42 6.12 6.90
CA ILE A 58 1.12 5.78 6.38
C ILE A 58 1.26 5.66 4.87
N PHE A 59 0.87 4.52 4.35
CA PHE A 59 0.88 4.23 2.94
C PHE A 59 -0.54 3.92 2.51
N ILE A 60 -1.01 4.60 1.47
CA ILE A 60 -2.37 4.38 0.97
C ILE A 60 -2.25 3.98 -0.49
N SER A 61 -2.80 2.81 -0.83
CA SER A 61 -2.91 2.39 -2.22
C SER A 61 -4.37 2.45 -2.65
N TYR A 62 -4.58 2.74 -3.94
CA TYR A 62 -5.91 2.92 -4.51
C TYR A 62 -6.17 1.86 -5.57
N TRP A 63 -7.39 1.34 -5.58
CA TRP A 63 -7.78 0.18 -6.39
C TRP A 63 -9.19 0.36 -6.93
N GLU A 64 -9.41 -0.13 -8.15
CA GLU A 64 -10.72 -0.01 -8.79
C GLU A 64 -11.80 -0.83 -8.11
N ASN A 65 -11.45 -2.02 -7.58
CA ASN A 65 -12.43 -2.93 -6.99
C ASN A 65 -11.78 -3.84 -5.96
N ARG A 66 -12.63 -4.55 -5.22
CA ARG A 66 -12.15 -5.44 -4.17
C ARG A 66 -11.43 -6.66 -4.72
N GLU A 67 -11.83 -7.14 -5.87
CA GLU A 67 -11.20 -8.31 -6.48
C GLU A 67 -9.73 -8.05 -6.78
N ALA A 68 -9.41 -6.83 -7.22
CA ALA A 68 -8.03 -6.43 -7.45
C ALA A 68 -7.22 -6.46 -6.15
N ILE A 69 -7.82 -5.95 -5.07
CA ILE A 69 -7.19 -5.97 -3.75
C ILE A 69 -6.96 -7.40 -3.28
N GLU A 70 -7.94 -8.27 -3.46
CA GLU A 70 -7.83 -9.66 -3.05
C GLU A 70 -6.71 -10.39 -3.80
N ARG A 71 -6.61 -10.17 -5.11
CA ARG A 71 -5.51 -10.74 -5.89
C ARG A 71 -4.17 -10.22 -5.40
N TRP A 72 -4.08 -8.93 -5.17
CA TRP A 72 -2.85 -8.31 -4.69
C TRP A 72 -2.49 -8.79 -3.29
N ALA A 73 -3.47 -8.93 -2.41
CA ALA A 73 -3.25 -9.40 -1.05
C ALA A 73 -2.58 -10.77 -1.03
N LYS A 74 -2.97 -11.66 -1.93
CA LYS A 74 -2.36 -12.98 -2.03
C LYS A 74 -0.88 -12.88 -2.40
N ASN A 75 -0.55 -12.02 -3.36
CA ASN A 75 0.84 -11.82 -3.75
C ASN A 75 1.64 -11.15 -2.65
N SER A 76 1.11 -10.07 -2.09
CA SER A 76 1.83 -9.30 -1.08
C SER A 76 2.02 -10.08 0.22
N VAL A 77 0.99 -10.81 0.64
CA VAL A 77 1.09 -11.63 1.85
C VAL A 77 2.14 -12.72 1.68
N HIS A 78 2.16 -13.35 0.52
CA HIS A 78 3.16 -14.38 0.24
C HIS A 78 4.58 -13.80 0.30
N ILE A 79 4.78 -12.65 -0.34
CA ILE A 79 6.07 -11.95 -0.33
C ILE A 79 6.46 -11.56 1.09
N MET A 80 5.55 -10.98 1.83
CA MET A 80 5.80 -10.51 3.19
C MET A 80 6.14 -11.66 4.13
N ALA A 81 5.40 -12.77 4.01
CA ALA A 81 5.66 -13.93 4.83
C ALA A 81 7.06 -14.48 4.60
N LYS A 82 7.47 -14.50 3.35
CA LYS A 82 8.80 -14.98 2.99
C LYS A 82 9.90 -14.05 3.44
N ASN A 83 9.61 -12.76 3.52
CA ASN A 83 10.63 -11.75 3.72
C ASN A 83 10.58 -11.10 5.08
N GLN A 84 10.03 -11.82 6.05
CA GLN A 84 10.22 -11.46 7.45
C GLN A 84 9.65 -10.10 7.82
N ALA A 85 8.37 -9.91 7.58
CA ALA A 85 7.70 -8.66 7.94
C ALA A 85 7.94 -8.26 9.40
N LYS A 86 8.05 -9.23 10.29
CA LYS A 86 8.31 -8.98 11.71
C LYS A 86 9.66 -8.33 11.96
N GLN A 87 10.61 -8.51 11.05
CA GLN A 87 11.91 -7.86 11.17
C GLN A 87 11.79 -6.34 10.97
N TRP A 88 10.92 -5.92 10.04
CA TRP A 88 10.84 -4.51 9.64
C TRP A 88 9.78 -3.73 10.39
N TYR A 89 8.74 -4.39 10.86
CA TYR A 89 7.62 -3.70 11.49
C TYR A 89 7.46 -4.14 12.94
N ALA A 90 7.54 -3.17 13.84
CA ALA A 90 7.15 -3.40 15.23
C ALA A 90 5.62 -3.50 15.33
N ARG A 91 4.93 -2.81 14.41
CA ARG A 91 3.47 -2.81 14.36
C ARG A 91 3.03 -2.43 12.96
N TYR A 92 1.97 -3.06 12.47
CA TYR A 92 1.29 -2.54 11.28
C TYR A 92 -0.21 -2.82 11.37
N LEU A 93 -0.97 -1.98 10.69
CA LEU A 93 -2.41 -2.11 10.57
C LEU A 93 -2.76 -1.90 9.10
N SER A 94 -3.50 -2.85 8.53
CA SER A 94 -3.94 -2.77 7.14
C SER A 94 -5.47 -2.72 7.13
N GLN A 95 -6.02 -1.73 6.43
CA GLN A 95 -7.46 -1.51 6.39
C GLN A 95 -7.91 -1.28 4.96
N VAL A 96 -9.01 -1.93 4.58
CA VAL A 96 -9.62 -1.76 3.27
C VAL A 96 -10.84 -0.86 3.44
N CYS A 97 -10.89 0.22 2.67
CA CYS A 97 -11.94 1.23 2.81
C CYS A 97 -12.58 1.48 1.46
N LEU A 98 -13.89 1.60 1.45
CA LEU A 98 -14.61 2.07 0.27
C LEU A 98 -14.57 3.59 0.26
N VAL A 99 -14.13 4.17 -0.86
CA VAL A 99 -14.20 5.61 -1.08
C VAL A 99 -15.52 5.91 -1.77
N GLU A 100 -16.47 6.43 -1.02
CA GLU A 100 -17.81 6.71 -1.54
C GLU A 100 -17.84 7.97 -2.37
N ASN A 101 -17.01 8.94 -2.02
CA ASN A 101 -16.96 10.22 -2.69
C ASN A 101 -15.53 10.75 -2.65
N SER A 102 -15.09 11.27 -3.76
CA SER A 102 -13.73 11.81 -3.87
C SER A 102 -13.81 13.13 -4.64
N ARG A 103 -13.25 14.17 -4.06
CA ARG A 103 -13.24 15.50 -4.70
C ARG A 103 -11.84 16.06 -4.59
N LEU A 104 -11.27 16.40 -5.73
CA LEU A 104 -9.96 17.04 -5.79
C LEU A 104 -10.15 18.53 -6.06
N PHE A 105 -9.49 19.34 -5.27
CA PHE A 105 -9.39 20.78 -5.51
C PHE A 105 -7.92 21.11 -5.78
N GLU A 106 -7.66 21.82 -6.88
CA GLU A 106 -6.31 22.24 -7.24
C GLU A 106 -6.26 23.70 -7.63
#